data_44bc9b6f9782fa25682ab5aac67a8367
#
_entry.id   44bc9b6f9782fa25682ab5aac67a8367
#
_cell.length_a   1.000
_cell.length_b   1.000
_cell.length_c   1.000
_cell.angle_alpha   90.00
_cell.angle_beta   90.00
_cell.angle_gamma   90.00
#
_symmetry.space_group_name_H-M   'P 1'
#
loop_
_entity.id
_entity.type
_entity.pdbx_description
1 polymer ?
#
loop_
_entity_poly.entity_id
_entity_poly.type
_entity_poly.pdbx_seq_one_letter_code
_entity_poly.pdbx_strand_id
1 'polypeptide(L)'
;YNNKGEFVAKHDMPAGEVGGVKGDGDGYDLAINPKKNVLLTSSFTGWNNYMMDMGKMVGDAEAMKRFGTTMAAWDLKAMKPKQIFNVPGSPLEIRWSLNPKDDWAITATALTSKLWLIKPDGKGGWQAKDVATIGDPSKIPLPVDISISADGKGLWVNTFMDGLTRYFDLSNPEAPKEIY
;
A
#
# COMPACT_ATOMS: atom_id res chain seq x y z
N TYR A 1 9.37 6.48 18.99
CA TYR A 1 9.77 6.01 20.33
C TYR A 1 11.10 5.27 20.26
N ASN A 2 11.92 5.38 21.28
CA ASN A 2 13.15 4.61 21.42
C ASN A 2 12.90 3.23 22.08
N ASN A 3 13.95 2.43 22.28
CA ASN A 3 13.84 1.10 22.91
C ASN A 3 13.39 1.10 24.39
N LYS A 4 13.29 2.29 25.00
CA LYS A 4 12.77 2.48 26.35
C LYS A 4 11.30 2.92 26.37
N GLY A 5 10.68 3.07 25.19
CA GLY A 5 9.32 3.58 25.05
C GLY A 5 9.18 5.09 25.18
N GLU A 6 10.29 5.84 25.18
CA GLU A 6 10.26 7.29 25.25
C GLU A 6 9.96 7.88 23.86
N PHE A 7 9.09 8.90 23.82
CA PHE A 7 8.79 9.61 22.58
C PHE A 7 10.04 10.33 22.06
N VAL A 8 10.37 10.11 20.78
CA VAL A 8 11.54 10.74 20.14
C VAL A 8 11.10 11.79 19.14
N ALA A 9 10.24 11.42 18.20
CA ALA A 9 9.78 12.33 17.16
C ALA A 9 8.46 11.84 16.54
N LYS A 10 7.74 12.77 15.91
CA LYS A 10 6.58 12.53 15.06
C LYS A 10 6.93 13.00 13.64
N HIS A 11 6.55 12.22 12.65
CA HIS A 11 6.69 12.57 11.25
C HIS A 11 5.31 12.46 10.60
N ASP A 12 4.80 13.58 10.10
CA ASP A 12 3.50 13.62 9.44
C ASP A 12 3.61 13.03 8.03
N MET A 13 2.55 12.37 7.59
CA MET A 13 2.42 11.92 6.20
C MET A 13 2.47 13.13 5.26
N PRO A 14 3.14 13.03 4.11
CA PRO A 14 3.26 14.14 3.20
C PRO A 14 1.91 14.47 2.55
N ALA A 15 1.42 15.70 2.79
CA ALA A 15 0.23 16.27 2.17
C ALA A 15 0.56 17.29 1.07
N GLY A 16 1.83 17.69 0.99
CA GLY A 16 2.37 18.57 -0.05
C GLY A 16 2.87 17.82 -1.26
N GLU A 17 3.42 18.56 -2.20
CA GLU A 17 4.02 18.00 -3.42
C GLU A 17 5.45 17.52 -3.16
N VAL A 18 5.75 16.28 -3.56
CA VAL A 18 7.11 15.71 -3.53
C VAL A 18 7.34 14.93 -4.82
N GLY A 19 8.33 15.35 -5.61
CA GLY A 19 8.63 14.71 -6.90
C GLY A 19 7.55 14.91 -7.96
N GLY A 20 6.79 16.02 -7.90
CA GLY A 20 5.76 16.35 -8.88
C GLY A 20 4.38 15.70 -8.60
N VAL A 21 4.24 14.98 -7.48
CA VAL A 21 2.98 14.38 -7.05
C VAL A 21 2.58 14.93 -5.69
N LYS A 22 1.33 15.35 -5.55
CA LYS A 22 0.76 15.79 -4.26
C LYS A 22 0.31 14.57 -3.46
N GLY A 23 0.72 14.51 -2.19
CA GLY A 23 0.30 13.45 -1.27
C GLY A 23 -1.08 13.69 -0.67
N ASP A 24 -1.72 12.60 -0.26
CA ASP A 24 -3.02 12.66 0.40
C ASP A 24 -2.91 13.12 1.86
N GLY A 25 -1.75 12.91 2.52
CA GLY A 25 -1.54 13.26 3.92
C GLY A 25 -2.11 12.24 4.92
N ASP A 26 -2.76 11.22 4.44
CA ASP A 26 -3.34 10.16 5.24
C ASP A 26 -2.36 9.00 5.41
N GLY A 27 -2.33 8.38 6.57
CA GLY A 27 -1.44 7.24 6.84
C GLY A 27 -2.23 6.00 7.20
N TYR A 28 -1.80 4.85 6.64
CA TYR A 28 -2.35 3.55 7.00
C TYR A 28 -1.26 2.56 7.40
N ASP A 29 -0.48 2.08 6.44
CA ASP A 29 0.57 1.09 6.69
C ASP A 29 1.96 1.64 6.36
N LEU A 30 2.97 0.98 6.89
CA LEU A 30 4.36 1.28 6.63
C LEU A 30 5.19 -0.01 6.48
N ALA A 31 6.12 0.00 5.54
CA ALA A 31 7.04 -1.11 5.32
C ALA A 31 8.47 -0.59 5.18
N ILE A 32 9.37 -1.09 6.04
CA ILE A 32 10.77 -0.65 6.05
C ILE A 32 11.68 -1.63 5.34
N ASN A 33 12.67 -1.11 4.60
CA ASN A 33 13.79 -1.86 4.07
C ASN A 33 15.10 -1.19 4.50
N PRO A 34 15.69 -1.61 5.63
CA PRO A 34 16.89 -0.97 6.17
C PRO A 34 18.11 -1.09 5.25
N LYS A 35 18.23 -2.19 4.48
CA LYS A 35 19.34 -2.40 3.56
C LYS A 35 19.35 -1.38 2.42
N LYS A 36 18.15 -0.95 1.98
CA LYS A 36 17.97 0.05 0.92
C LYS A 36 17.78 1.47 1.47
N ASN A 37 17.75 1.65 2.78
CA ASN A 37 17.45 2.91 3.43
C ASN A 37 16.09 3.50 2.97
N VAL A 38 15.06 2.65 2.85
CA VAL A 38 13.74 3.03 2.36
C VAL A 38 12.66 2.68 3.38
N LEU A 39 11.74 3.60 3.58
CA LEU A 39 10.44 3.39 4.19
C LEU A 39 9.38 3.66 3.12
N LEU A 40 8.47 2.75 2.90
CA LEU A 40 7.26 2.96 2.11
C LEU A 40 6.08 3.20 3.05
N THR A 41 5.19 4.12 2.70
CA THR A 41 3.96 4.37 3.43
C THR A 41 2.78 4.45 2.46
N SER A 42 1.61 3.98 2.88
CA SER A 42 0.37 4.02 2.11
C SER A 42 -0.62 5.02 2.68
N SER A 43 -1.45 5.59 1.80
CA SER A 43 -2.54 6.50 2.16
C SER A 43 -3.89 5.83 1.90
N PHE A 44 -4.58 5.42 2.96
CA PHE A 44 -5.86 4.72 2.82
C PHE A 44 -7.04 5.69 2.74
N THR A 45 -7.28 6.47 3.80
CA THR A 45 -8.41 7.41 3.84
C THR A 45 -8.22 8.47 4.92
N GLY A 46 -8.87 9.61 4.73
CA GLY A 46 -8.89 10.69 5.72
C GLY A 46 -9.56 10.27 7.03
N TRP A 47 -9.08 10.84 8.14
CA TRP A 47 -9.51 10.49 9.50
C TRP A 47 -11.03 10.51 9.69
N ASN A 48 -11.73 11.44 9.04
CA ASN A 48 -13.18 11.56 9.16
C ASN A 48 -13.93 10.31 8.70
N ASN A 49 -13.37 9.54 7.75
CA ASN A 49 -13.98 8.30 7.27
C ASN A 49 -13.94 7.20 8.33
N TYR A 50 -12.88 7.14 9.15
CA TYR A 50 -12.80 6.14 10.23
C TYR A 50 -13.90 6.30 11.29
N MET A 51 -14.46 7.49 11.40
CA MET A 51 -15.53 7.81 12.36
C MET A 51 -16.93 7.65 11.77
N MET A 52 -17.04 7.26 10.50
CA MET A 52 -18.33 7.08 9.82
C MET A 52 -18.80 5.63 9.91
N ASP A 53 -20.12 5.46 9.92
CA ASP A 53 -20.73 4.16 9.62
C ASP A 53 -20.42 3.76 8.17
N MET A 54 -19.96 2.51 7.97
CA MET A 54 -19.50 2.05 6.65
C MET A 54 -20.61 2.11 5.59
N GLY A 55 -21.84 1.75 5.95
CA GLY A 55 -22.97 1.79 5.01
C GLY A 55 -23.30 3.21 4.56
N LYS A 56 -23.17 4.19 5.44
CA LYS A 56 -23.34 5.61 5.11
C LYS A 56 -22.17 6.15 4.28
N MET A 57 -20.95 5.74 4.60
CA MET A 57 -19.74 6.17 3.91
C MET A 57 -19.76 5.79 2.43
N VAL A 58 -20.16 4.59 2.08
CA VAL A 58 -20.22 4.11 0.68
C VAL A 58 -21.21 4.92 -0.16
N GLY A 59 -22.30 5.43 0.45
CA GLY A 59 -23.28 6.29 -0.22
C GLY A 59 -22.94 7.79 -0.22
N ASP A 60 -21.87 8.20 0.44
CA ASP A 60 -21.49 9.61 0.60
C ASP A 60 -20.35 9.97 -0.39
N ALA A 61 -20.68 10.76 -1.41
CA ALA A 61 -19.72 11.18 -2.43
C ALA A 61 -18.54 11.99 -1.85
N GLU A 62 -18.73 12.75 -0.76
CA GLU A 62 -17.66 13.50 -0.10
C GLU A 62 -16.76 12.56 0.72
N ALA A 63 -17.32 11.51 1.33
CA ALA A 63 -16.54 10.47 1.97
C ALA A 63 -15.66 9.73 0.95
N MET A 64 -16.21 9.41 -0.22
CA MET A 64 -15.46 8.73 -1.28
C MET A 64 -14.27 9.54 -1.81
N LYS A 65 -14.34 10.87 -1.82
CA LYS A 65 -13.22 11.74 -2.20
C LYS A 65 -12.08 11.77 -1.18
N ARG A 66 -12.30 11.32 0.05
CA ARG A 66 -11.27 11.26 1.10
C ARG A 66 -10.45 9.98 1.09
N PHE A 67 -10.75 9.04 0.20
CA PHE A 67 -9.92 7.85 0.01
C PHE A 67 -8.64 8.20 -0.72
N GLY A 68 -7.53 7.68 -0.20
CA GLY A 68 -6.20 7.97 -0.70
C GLY A 68 -5.92 7.34 -2.07
N THR A 69 -4.99 7.96 -2.76
CA THR A 69 -4.59 7.58 -4.12
C THR A 69 -3.08 7.53 -4.28
N THR A 70 -2.33 7.70 -3.19
CA THR A 70 -0.88 7.84 -3.22
C THR A 70 -0.18 6.94 -2.21
N MET A 71 1.07 6.67 -2.50
CA MET A 71 2.07 6.14 -1.57
C MET A 71 3.29 7.06 -1.55
N ALA A 72 4.08 6.98 -0.47
CA ALA A 72 5.31 7.73 -0.38
C ALA A 72 6.51 6.83 -0.10
N ALA A 73 7.63 7.12 -0.74
CA ALA A 73 8.94 6.58 -0.43
C ALA A 73 9.76 7.61 0.34
N TRP A 74 10.30 7.20 1.47
CA TRP A 74 11.07 8.02 2.40
C TRP A 74 12.52 7.57 2.47
N ASP A 75 13.40 8.48 2.75
CA ASP A 75 14.71 8.15 3.30
C ASP A 75 14.51 7.70 4.75
N LEU A 76 14.74 6.42 5.01
CA LEU A 76 14.49 5.83 6.33
C LEU A 76 15.38 6.41 7.42
N LYS A 77 16.65 6.72 7.12
CA LYS A 77 17.58 7.29 8.10
C LYS A 77 17.30 8.76 8.38
N ALA A 78 16.99 9.52 7.34
CA ALA A 78 16.69 10.94 7.46
C ALA A 78 15.24 11.21 7.90
N MET A 79 14.34 10.21 7.82
CA MET A 79 12.91 10.33 8.05
C MET A 79 12.30 11.48 7.25
N LYS A 80 12.65 11.55 5.96
CA LYS A 80 12.15 12.57 5.03
C LYS A 80 11.55 11.92 3.79
N PRO A 81 10.35 12.34 3.34
CA PRO A 81 9.78 11.86 2.08
C PRO A 81 10.67 12.31 0.92
N LYS A 82 11.01 11.37 0.03
CA LYS A 82 11.79 11.60 -1.18
C LYS A 82 10.94 11.64 -2.42
N GLN A 83 9.85 10.88 -2.41
CA GLN A 83 8.99 10.75 -3.57
C GLN A 83 7.57 10.38 -3.13
N ILE A 84 6.59 10.94 -3.81
CA ILE A 84 5.20 10.47 -3.79
C ILE A 84 4.90 9.92 -5.17
N PHE A 85 4.15 8.83 -5.25
CA PHE A 85 3.73 8.22 -6.50
C PHE A 85 2.29 7.73 -6.41
N ASN A 86 1.61 7.71 -7.57
CA ASN A 86 0.19 7.35 -7.63
C ASN A 86 -0.01 5.84 -7.50
N VAL A 87 -0.94 5.46 -6.64
CA VAL A 87 -1.48 4.12 -6.46
C VAL A 87 -3.00 4.26 -6.23
N PRO A 88 -3.77 4.53 -7.28
CA PRO A 88 -5.18 4.86 -7.14
C PRO A 88 -6.01 3.67 -6.63
N GLY A 89 -7.00 3.97 -5.81
CA GLY A 89 -7.95 3.00 -5.30
C GLY A 89 -7.71 2.61 -3.85
N SER A 90 -7.08 3.49 -3.07
CA SER A 90 -6.93 3.34 -1.63
C SER A 90 -5.95 2.21 -1.25
N PRO A 91 -4.63 2.44 -1.39
CA PRO A 91 -3.62 1.46 -1.01
C PRO A 91 -3.63 1.21 0.49
N LEU A 92 -3.59 -0.06 0.87
CA LEU A 92 -3.62 -0.51 2.24
C LEU A 92 -2.24 -1.07 2.65
N GLU A 93 -2.19 -2.36 2.93
CA GLU A 93 -1.01 -3.05 3.43
C GLU A 93 0.14 -3.11 2.41
N ILE A 94 1.37 -3.04 2.91
CA ILE A 94 2.58 -3.09 2.10
C ILE A 94 3.45 -4.23 2.58
N ARG A 95 3.93 -5.09 1.68
CA ARG A 95 4.88 -6.15 2.01
C ARG A 95 6.09 -6.10 1.09
N TRP A 96 7.28 -6.00 1.68
CA TRP A 96 8.52 -6.22 0.94
C TRP A 96 8.69 -7.70 0.60
N SER A 97 9.32 -7.99 -0.55
CA SER A 97 9.80 -9.35 -0.82
C SER A 97 10.62 -9.87 0.35
N LEU A 98 10.40 -11.13 0.71
CA LEU A 98 11.18 -11.81 1.76
C LEU A 98 12.60 -12.20 1.31
N ASN A 99 12.85 -12.24 -0.01
CA ASN A 99 14.18 -12.48 -0.54
C ASN A 99 15.03 -11.19 -0.42
N PRO A 100 16.14 -11.22 0.33
CA PRO A 100 16.97 -10.02 0.56
C PRO A 100 17.69 -9.50 -0.69
N LYS A 101 17.67 -10.24 -1.80
CA LYS A 101 18.22 -9.82 -3.10
C LYS A 101 17.22 -9.01 -3.92
N ASP A 102 15.95 -9.14 -3.60
CA ASP A 102 14.89 -8.44 -4.31
C ASP A 102 14.80 -6.97 -3.87
N ASP A 103 14.24 -6.15 -4.74
CA ASP A 103 14.05 -4.72 -4.51
C ASP A 103 12.61 -4.27 -4.80
N TRP A 104 11.67 -5.15 -4.65
CA TRP A 104 10.25 -4.86 -4.82
C TRP A 104 9.44 -5.06 -3.55
N ALA A 105 8.34 -4.33 -3.48
CA ALA A 105 7.27 -4.52 -2.53
C ALA A 105 5.94 -4.68 -3.27
N ILE A 106 4.92 -5.18 -2.59
CA ILE A 106 3.57 -5.33 -3.12
C ILE A 106 2.57 -4.69 -2.18
N THR A 107 1.51 -4.10 -2.74
CA THR A 107 0.36 -3.57 -2.00
C THR A 107 -0.94 -3.93 -2.72
N ALA A 108 -2.04 -3.93 -1.99
CA ALA A 108 -3.38 -4.07 -2.55
C ALA A 108 -4.15 -2.76 -2.40
N THR A 109 -5.06 -2.48 -3.35
CA THR A 109 -5.94 -1.31 -3.29
C THR A 109 -7.39 -1.73 -3.05
N ALA A 110 -7.99 -1.20 -1.98
CA ALA A 110 -9.29 -1.61 -1.48
C ALA A 110 -10.43 -1.38 -2.48
N LEU A 111 -10.49 -0.18 -3.07
CA LEU A 111 -11.62 0.24 -3.89
C LEU A 111 -11.53 -0.23 -5.36
N THR A 112 -10.32 -0.49 -5.85
CA THR A 112 -10.10 -0.93 -7.23
C THR A 112 -9.78 -2.40 -7.35
N SER A 113 -9.63 -3.11 -6.22
CA SER A 113 -9.33 -4.55 -6.15
C SER A 113 -8.13 -4.94 -7.04
N LYS A 114 -7.03 -4.22 -6.86
CA LYS A 114 -5.79 -4.41 -7.63
C LYS A 114 -4.62 -4.77 -6.74
N LEU A 115 -3.70 -5.57 -7.30
CA LEU A 115 -2.34 -5.71 -6.77
C LEU A 115 -1.40 -4.76 -7.52
N TRP A 116 -0.58 -4.05 -6.76
CA TRP A 116 0.40 -3.11 -7.27
C TRP A 116 1.80 -3.54 -6.86
N LEU A 117 2.68 -3.70 -7.84
CA LEU A 117 4.10 -3.93 -7.64
C LEU A 117 4.82 -2.58 -7.51
N ILE A 118 5.55 -2.39 -6.42
CA ILE A 118 6.36 -1.21 -6.14
C ILE A 118 7.82 -1.61 -6.34
N LYS A 119 8.52 -0.96 -7.27
CA LYS A 119 9.92 -1.28 -7.60
C LYS A 119 10.70 -0.02 -8.01
N PRO A 120 12.04 -0.07 -8.04
CA PRO A 120 12.85 1.01 -8.58
C PRO A 120 12.44 1.37 -10.02
N ASP A 121 12.47 2.67 -10.33
CA ASP A 121 12.14 3.21 -11.65
C ASP A 121 13.35 3.23 -12.62
N GLY A 122 14.52 2.80 -12.16
CA GLY A 122 15.78 2.84 -12.91
C GLY A 122 16.42 4.24 -12.99
N LYS A 123 15.80 5.26 -12.37
CA LYS A 123 16.26 6.66 -12.37
C LYS A 123 16.61 7.17 -10.96
N GLY A 124 16.64 6.26 -9.99
CA GLY A 124 16.93 6.57 -8.59
C GLY A 124 15.68 6.81 -7.72
N GLY A 125 14.48 6.61 -8.26
CA GLY A 125 13.20 6.68 -7.59
C GLY A 125 12.45 5.33 -7.61
N TRP A 126 11.16 5.41 -7.34
CA TRP A 126 10.23 4.29 -7.23
C TRP A 126 9.05 4.46 -8.19
N GLN A 127 8.53 3.35 -8.68
CA GLN A 127 7.32 3.31 -9.50
C GLN A 127 6.36 2.24 -8.99
N ALA A 128 5.08 2.48 -9.18
CA ALA A 128 4.01 1.53 -8.97
C ALA A 128 3.47 1.02 -10.30
N LYS A 129 3.24 -0.28 -10.40
CA LYS A 129 2.65 -0.92 -11.57
C LYS A 129 1.48 -1.80 -11.14
N ASP A 130 0.31 -1.63 -11.74
CA ASP A 130 -0.81 -2.57 -11.65
C ASP A 130 -0.40 -3.90 -12.28
N VAL A 131 -0.42 -4.97 -11.50
CA VAL A 131 0.08 -6.29 -11.93
C VAL A 131 -0.97 -7.39 -11.91
N ALA A 132 -2.06 -7.23 -11.16
CA ALA A 132 -3.16 -8.18 -11.14
C ALA A 132 -4.46 -7.56 -10.61
N THR A 133 -5.58 -8.16 -11.00
CA THR A 133 -6.89 -7.91 -10.42
C THR A 133 -7.22 -8.97 -9.39
N ILE A 134 -7.85 -8.59 -8.29
CA ILE A 134 -8.23 -9.45 -7.17
C ILE A 134 -9.71 -9.77 -7.30
N GLY A 135 -10.04 -11.04 -7.54
CA GLY A 135 -11.42 -11.50 -7.67
C GLY A 135 -12.22 -10.81 -8.79
N ASP A 136 -13.50 -10.62 -8.58
CA ASP A 136 -14.40 -9.92 -9.52
C ASP A 136 -14.54 -8.44 -9.11
N PRO A 137 -13.91 -7.50 -9.83
CA PRO A 137 -13.93 -6.07 -9.45
C PRO A 137 -15.34 -5.46 -9.47
N SER A 138 -16.29 -6.03 -10.22
CA SER A 138 -17.69 -5.53 -10.26
C SER A 138 -18.40 -5.71 -8.92
N LYS A 139 -17.90 -6.62 -8.09
CA LYS A 139 -18.42 -6.92 -6.73
C LYS A 139 -17.65 -6.20 -5.64
N ILE A 140 -16.61 -5.46 -6.00
CA ILE A 140 -15.71 -4.75 -5.08
C ILE A 140 -15.30 -5.67 -3.91
N PRO A 141 -14.45 -6.70 -4.14
CA PRO A 141 -14.06 -7.66 -3.09
C PRO A 141 -13.48 -6.98 -1.84
N LEU A 142 -12.90 -5.79 -2.00
CA LEU A 142 -12.32 -4.95 -0.96
C LEU A 142 -11.19 -5.67 -0.22
N PRO A 143 -10.02 -5.88 -0.88
CA PRO A 143 -8.85 -6.46 -0.23
C PRO A 143 -8.38 -5.57 0.93
N VAL A 144 -8.14 -6.19 2.10
CA VAL A 144 -7.82 -5.48 3.34
C VAL A 144 -6.52 -5.93 3.98
N ASP A 145 -6.07 -7.15 3.70
CA ASP A 145 -4.81 -7.67 4.23
C ASP A 145 -4.11 -8.54 3.20
N ILE A 146 -2.78 -8.49 3.21
CA ILE A 146 -1.92 -9.29 2.35
C ILE A 146 -0.76 -9.90 3.15
N SER A 147 -0.39 -11.14 2.83
CA SER A 147 0.72 -11.83 3.47
C SER A 147 1.49 -12.68 2.47
N ILE A 148 2.81 -12.48 2.42
CA ILE A 148 3.70 -13.28 1.56
C ILE A 148 4.01 -14.59 2.25
N SER A 149 3.95 -15.71 1.53
CA SER A 149 4.34 -17.03 2.04
C SER A 149 5.82 -17.07 2.40
N ALA A 150 6.20 -17.94 3.34
CA ALA A 150 7.57 -18.01 3.88
C ALA A 150 8.64 -18.28 2.79
N ASP A 151 8.27 -18.96 1.71
CA ASP A 151 9.15 -19.21 0.56
C ASP A 151 9.20 -18.03 -0.43
N GLY A 152 8.43 -16.98 -0.20
CA GLY A 152 8.35 -15.77 -1.04
C GLY A 152 7.63 -15.96 -2.38
N LYS A 153 7.01 -17.13 -2.62
CA LYS A 153 6.40 -17.46 -3.92
C LYS A 153 4.88 -17.36 -3.95
N GLY A 154 4.26 -17.12 -2.82
CA GLY A 154 2.84 -17.00 -2.70
C GLY A 154 2.42 -15.73 -2.00
N LEU A 155 1.24 -15.22 -2.33
CA LEU A 155 0.60 -14.10 -1.68
C LEU A 155 -0.82 -14.49 -1.27
N TRP A 156 -1.10 -14.42 0.02
CA TRP A 156 -2.43 -14.52 0.56
C TRP A 156 -3.07 -13.13 0.58
N VAL A 157 -4.31 -13.03 0.17
CA VAL A 157 -5.09 -11.79 0.14
C VAL A 157 -6.44 -12.05 0.77
N ASN A 158 -6.74 -11.33 1.87
CA ASN A 158 -8.07 -11.36 2.47
C ASN A 158 -8.95 -10.26 1.86
N THR A 159 -10.15 -10.63 1.47
CA THR A 159 -11.14 -9.72 0.90
C THR A 159 -12.35 -9.62 1.81
N PHE A 160 -12.70 -8.37 2.20
CA PHE A 160 -13.66 -8.11 3.26
C PHE A 160 -15.13 -8.30 2.81
N MET A 161 -15.46 -7.83 1.60
CA MET A 161 -16.87 -7.79 1.17
C MET A 161 -17.42 -9.15 0.76
N ASP A 162 -16.59 -10.03 0.22
CA ASP A 162 -17.01 -11.40 -0.14
C ASP A 162 -16.57 -12.45 0.88
N GLY A 163 -15.81 -12.05 1.90
CA GLY A 163 -15.39 -12.94 3.00
C GLY A 163 -14.41 -14.03 2.57
N LEU A 164 -13.67 -13.84 1.48
CA LEU A 164 -12.77 -14.86 0.94
C LEU A 164 -11.32 -14.58 1.30
N THR A 165 -10.54 -15.66 1.37
CA THR A 165 -9.08 -15.63 1.36
C THR A 165 -8.62 -16.19 0.03
N ARG A 166 -7.85 -15.41 -0.71
CA ARG A 166 -7.34 -15.73 -2.05
C ARG A 166 -5.86 -16.02 -2.00
N TYR A 167 -5.39 -16.84 -2.93
CA TYR A 167 -3.98 -17.15 -3.05
C TYR A 167 -3.49 -16.85 -4.47
N PHE A 168 -2.40 -16.10 -4.53
CA PHE A 168 -1.71 -15.74 -5.77
C PHE A 168 -0.33 -16.39 -5.84
N ASP A 169 0.03 -16.95 -7.00
CA ASP A 169 1.40 -17.31 -7.31
C ASP A 169 2.21 -16.05 -7.63
N LEU A 170 3.24 -15.79 -6.81
CA LEU A 170 4.20 -14.69 -6.93
C LEU A 170 5.53 -15.12 -7.58
N SER A 171 5.64 -16.29 -8.17
CA SER A 171 6.87 -16.74 -8.85
C SER A 171 7.33 -15.74 -9.91
N ASN A 172 6.38 -14.97 -10.48
CA ASN A 172 6.64 -13.78 -11.28
C ASN A 172 5.86 -12.59 -10.68
N PRO A 173 6.48 -11.71 -9.89
CA PRO A 173 5.79 -10.59 -9.27
C PRO A 173 5.29 -9.53 -10.27
N GLU A 174 5.79 -9.53 -11.51
CA GLU A 174 5.28 -8.67 -12.60
C GLU A 174 3.95 -9.14 -13.19
N ALA A 175 3.55 -10.37 -12.94
CA ALA A 175 2.32 -10.98 -13.42
C ALA A 175 1.83 -12.08 -12.46
N PRO A 176 1.43 -11.71 -11.22
CA PRO A 176 0.89 -12.66 -10.25
C PRO A 176 -0.37 -13.33 -10.80
N LYS A 177 -0.59 -14.59 -10.45
CA LYS A 177 -1.77 -15.34 -10.90
C LYS A 177 -2.60 -15.78 -9.70
N GLU A 178 -3.87 -15.42 -9.67
CA GLU A 178 -4.81 -15.97 -8.71
C GLU A 178 -5.00 -17.46 -8.96
N ILE A 179 -4.76 -18.28 -7.94
CA ILE A 179 -4.84 -19.74 -8.02
C ILE A 179 -6.17 -20.23 -7.43
N TYR A 180 -6.62 -19.60 -6.36
CA TYR A 180 -7.95 -19.79 -5.78
C TYR A 180 -8.28 -18.68 -4.77
#